data_07bd607539d28de82011bf4c3f9404f6
#
_entry.id   07bd607539d28de82011bf4c3f9404f6
#
_cell.length_a   1.000
_cell.length_b   1.000
_cell.length_c   1.000
_cell.angle_alpha   90.00
_cell.angle_beta   90.00
_cell.angle_gamma   90.00
#
_symmetry.space_group_name_H-M   'P 1'
#
loop_
_entity.id
_entity.type
_entity.pdbx_description
1 polymer ?
#
loop_
_entity_poly.entity_id
_entity_poly.type
_entity_poly.pdbx_seq_one_letter_code
_entity_poly.pdbx_strand_id
1 'polypeptide(L)'
;MSEQRLQEVTELLLEVLGDAYVPMGPITEATSFQTDLELESIEFVALAEKLEGRYGAEVDFVGWLSQKSLDEIIALRVGDLVVFLDSKEK
;
A
#
# COMPACT_ATOMS: atom_id res chain seq x y z
N MET A 1 5.21 9.00 13.81
CA MET A 1 4.03 9.20 13.06
C MET A 1 4.14 8.60 11.68
N SER A 2 3.69 9.36 10.72
CA SER A 2 3.55 8.86 9.35
C SER A 2 4.86 8.45 8.71
N GLU A 3 5.96 9.09 9.09
CA GLU A 3 7.25 8.78 8.47
C GLU A 3 7.67 7.33 8.69
N GLN A 4 7.52 6.85 9.91
CA GLN A 4 7.89 5.47 10.19
C GLN A 4 6.95 4.50 9.49
N ARG A 5 5.65 4.81 9.50
CA ARG A 5 4.69 3.98 8.81
C ARG A 5 4.93 3.97 7.31
N LEU A 6 5.27 5.13 6.76
CA LEU A 6 5.59 5.21 5.33
C LEU A 6 6.78 4.33 4.99
N GLN A 7 7.80 4.33 5.85
CA GLN A 7 8.96 3.48 5.61
C GLN A 7 8.59 2.00 5.64
N GLU A 8 7.74 1.60 6.58
CA GLU A 8 7.30 0.21 6.66
C GLU A 8 6.52 -0.19 5.41
N VAL A 9 5.62 0.69 4.97
CA VAL A 9 4.83 0.41 3.77
C VAL A 9 5.74 0.34 2.54
N THR A 10 6.71 1.24 2.47
CA THR A 10 7.66 1.23 1.36
C THR A 10 8.41 -0.11 1.29
N GLU A 11 8.85 -0.61 2.43
CA GLU A 11 9.56 -1.89 2.44
C GLU A 11 8.67 -3.02 1.95
N LEU A 12 7.41 -3.03 2.39
CA LEU A 12 6.49 -4.07 1.94
C LEU A 12 6.21 -3.96 0.45
N LEU A 13 6.07 -2.74 -0.05
CA LEU A 13 5.86 -2.54 -1.49
C LEU A 13 7.03 -3.04 -2.30
N LEU A 14 8.25 -2.78 -1.84
CA LEU A 14 9.43 -3.26 -2.55
C LEU A 14 9.49 -4.77 -2.57
N GLU A 15 9.04 -5.43 -1.49
CA GLU A 15 8.98 -6.88 -1.47
C GLU A 15 7.97 -7.41 -2.50
N VAL A 16 6.83 -6.72 -2.61
CA VAL A 16 5.80 -7.13 -3.56
C VAL A 16 6.28 -6.95 -4.99
N LEU A 17 6.95 -5.83 -5.27
CA LEU A 17 7.40 -5.51 -6.62
C LEU A 17 8.61 -6.32 -7.04
N GLY A 18 9.37 -6.82 -6.09
CA GLY A 18 10.51 -7.68 -6.38
C GLY A 18 11.79 -6.93 -6.67
N ASP A 19 12.87 -7.70 -6.84
CA ASP A 19 14.21 -7.13 -7.00
C ASP A 19 14.38 -6.44 -8.35
N ALA A 20 13.59 -6.83 -9.34
CA ALA A 20 13.73 -6.27 -10.68
C ALA A 20 13.18 -4.87 -10.80
N TYR A 21 12.38 -4.44 -9.83
CA TYR A 21 11.76 -3.11 -9.87
C TYR A 21 12.78 -2.05 -9.47
N VAL A 22 12.90 -1.02 -10.28
CA VAL A 22 13.75 0.12 -9.98
C VAL A 22 12.86 1.36 -9.98
N PRO A 23 12.60 1.95 -8.80
CA PRO A 23 11.73 3.12 -8.76
C PRO A 23 12.40 4.32 -9.42
N MET A 24 11.58 5.13 -10.08
CA MET A 24 12.05 6.34 -10.73
C MET A 24 12.46 7.40 -9.72
N GLY A 25 12.03 7.24 -8.48
CA GLY A 25 12.37 8.16 -7.40
C GLY A 25 11.90 7.57 -6.09
N PRO A 26 12.04 8.31 -4.99
CA PRO A 26 11.63 7.77 -3.69
C PRO A 26 10.12 7.58 -3.65
N ILE A 27 9.70 6.54 -2.92
CA ILE A 27 8.28 6.32 -2.66
C ILE A 27 7.88 7.26 -1.53
N THR A 28 6.88 8.09 -1.79
CA THR A 28 6.38 9.06 -0.83
C THR A 28 4.89 8.86 -0.63
N GLU A 29 4.31 9.68 0.24
CA GLU A 29 2.87 9.63 0.45
C GLU A 29 2.10 10.02 -0.79
N ALA A 30 2.69 10.79 -1.68
CA ALA A 30 2.05 11.21 -2.93
C ALA A 30 2.17 10.18 -4.03
N THR A 31 2.96 9.13 -3.84
CA THR A 31 3.16 8.09 -4.84
C THR A 31 1.85 7.36 -5.11
N SER A 32 1.48 7.23 -6.38
CA SER A 32 0.25 6.56 -6.78
C SER A 32 0.52 5.07 -7.00
N PHE A 33 -0.38 4.22 -6.48
CA PHE A 33 -0.24 2.78 -6.69
C PHE A 33 -0.41 2.41 -8.16
N GLN A 34 -1.31 3.08 -8.86
CA GLN A 34 -1.58 2.75 -10.26
C GLN A 34 -0.62 3.43 -11.21
N THR A 35 -0.44 4.74 -11.06
CA THR A 35 0.29 5.54 -12.02
C THR A 35 1.79 5.42 -11.84
N ASP A 36 2.24 5.47 -10.59
CA ASP A 36 3.67 5.51 -10.32
C ASP A 36 4.27 4.12 -10.13
N LEU A 37 3.56 3.24 -9.43
CA LEU A 37 4.05 1.90 -9.13
C LEU A 37 3.49 0.86 -10.08
N GLU A 38 2.43 1.18 -10.81
CA GLU A 38 1.81 0.29 -11.79
C GLU A 38 1.45 -1.06 -11.20
N LEU A 39 0.89 -1.04 -9.98
CA LEU A 39 0.50 -2.28 -9.32
C LEU A 39 -0.67 -2.94 -10.04
N GLU A 40 -0.55 -4.23 -10.25
CA GLU A 40 -1.61 -5.05 -10.81
C GLU A 40 -2.44 -5.66 -9.71
N SER A 41 -3.60 -6.22 -10.09
CA SER A 41 -4.51 -6.79 -9.09
C SER A 41 -3.84 -7.85 -8.22
N ILE A 42 -3.02 -8.70 -8.83
CA ILE A 42 -2.35 -9.76 -8.09
C ILE A 42 -1.35 -9.18 -7.10
N GLU A 43 -0.76 -8.05 -7.45
CA GLU A 43 0.19 -7.39 -6.55
C GLU A 43 -0.52 -6.75 -5.36
N PHE A 44 -1.74 -6.23 -5.58
CA PHE A 44 -2.54 -5.75 -4.46
C PHE A 44 -2.88 -6.88 -3.50
N VAL A 45 -3.18 -8.07 -4.03
CA VAL A 45 -3.47 -9.23 -3.18
C VAL A 45 -2.21 -9.61 -2.38
N ALA A 46 -1.06 -9.63 -3.04
CA ALA A 46 0.19 -9.93 -2.34
C ALA A 46 0.48 -8.91 -1.25
N LEU A 47 0.22 -7.65 -1.53
CA LEU A 47 0.40 -6.59 -0.53
C LEU A 47 -0.53 -6.81 0.66
N ALA A 48 -1.78 -7.20 0.38
CA ALA A 48 -2.74 -7.47 1.44
C ALA A 48 -2.24 -8.58 2.36
N GLU A 49 -1.69 -9.65 1.78
CA GLU A 49 -1.17 -10.74 2.57
C GLU A 49 0.00 -10.30 3.46
N LYS A 50 0.87 -9.46 2.91
CA LYS A 50 2.02 -8.97 3.69
C LYS A 50 1.56 -8.05 4.82
N LEU A 51 0.56 -7.23 4.56
CA LEU A 51 0.01 -6.36 5.58
C LEU A 51 -0.61 -7.16 6.72
N GLU A 52 -1.35 -8.22 6.38
CA GLU A 52 -1.94 -9.07 7.40
C GLU A 52 -0.84 -9.76 8.23
N GLY A 53 0.21 -10.20 7.57
CA GLY A 53 1.29 -10.87 8.28
C GLY A 53 2.05 -9.95 9.21
N ARG A 54 2.13 -8.66 8.85
CA ARG A 54 2.89 -7.71 9.66
C ARG A 54 2.06 -7.06 10.75
N TYR A 55 0.81 -6.75 10.45
CA TYR A 55 -0.04 -5.97 11.37
C TYR A 55 -1.20 -6.75 11.94
N GLY A 56 -1.45 -7.96 11.47
CA GLY A 56 -2.53 -8.79 11.98
C GLY A 56 -3.78 -8.72 11.12
N ALA A 57 -4.70 -9.63 11.39
CA ALA A 57 -5.92 -9.74 10.60
C ALA A 57 -6.85 -8.55 10.75
N GLU A 58 -6.61 -7.70 11.73
CA GLU A 58 -7.43 -6.50 11.92
C GLU A 58 -7.26 -5.51 10.78
N VAL A 59 -6.15 -5.60 10.06
CA VAL A 59 -5.91 -4.74 8.90
C VAL A 59 -6.56 -5.41 7.70
N ASP A 60 -7.81 -5.07 7.45
CA ASP A 60 -8.59 -5.66 6.36
C ASP A 60 -8.41 -4.81 5.10
N PHE A 61 -7.23 -4.91 4.50
CA PHE A 61 -6.88 -4.12 3.33
C PHE A 61 -7.80 -4.42 2.15
N VAL A 62 -8.11 -5.71 1.94
CA VAL A 62 -9.00 -6.10 0.84
C VAL A 62 -10.39 -5.53 1.05
N GLY A 63 -10.91 -5.63 2.28
CA GLY A 63 -12.22 -5.05 2.60
C GLY A 63 -12.23 -3.55 2.43
N TRP A 64 -11.13 -2.89 2.82
CA TRP A 64 -11.00 -1.45 2.64
C TRP A 64 -11.05 -1.08 1.16
N LEU A 65 -10.33 -1.83 0.32
CA LEU A 65 -10.36 -1.58 -1.12
C LEU A 65 -11.73 -1.84 -1.72
N SER A 66 -12.42 -2.87 -1.24
CA SER A 66 -13.71 -3.23 -1.81
C SER A 66 -14.78 -2.20 -1.54
N GLN A 67 -14.57 -1.32 -0.57
CA GLN A 67 -15.51 -0.24 -0.28
C GLN A 67 -15.30 0.97 -1.18
N LYS A 68 -14.27 0.96 -1.99
CA LYS A 68 -13.93 2.10 -2.85
C LYS A 68 -14.44 1.87 -4.25
N SER A 69 -14.79 2.96 -4.93
CA SER A 69 -15.11 2.89 -6.34
C SER A 69 -13.84 2.66 -7.16
N LEU A 70 -14.02 2.29 -8.41
CA LEU A 70 -12.88 2.11 -9.30
C LEU A 70 -12.06 3.39 -9.43
N ASP A 71 -12.74 4.51 -9.54
CA ASP A 71 -12.05 5.80 -9.63
C ASP A 71 -11.21 6.07 -8.39
N GLU A 72 -11.73 5.73 -7.22
CA GLU A 72 -11.01 5.93 -5.98
C GLU A 72 -9.77 5.04 -5.90
N ILE A 73 -9.89 3.81 -6.38
CA ILE A 73 -8.77 2.88 -6.39
C ILE A 73 -7.68 3.38 -7.34
N ILE A 74 -8.08 3.88 -8.50
CA ILE A 74 -7.12 4.41 -9.48
C ILE A 74 -6.39 5.62 -8.90
N ALA A 75 -7.08 6.44 -8.12
CA ALA A 75 -6.49 7.64 -7.51
C ALA A 75 -5.77 7.34 -6.18
N LEU A 76 -5.77 6.09 -5.74
CA LEU A 76 -5.22 5.73 -4.44
C LEU A 76 -3.72 5.99 -4.38
N ARG A 77 -3.27 6.55 -3.26
CA ARG A 77 -1.87 6.87 -3.05
C ARG A 77 -1.35 6.16 -1.82
N VAL A 78 -0.01 6.08 -1.74
CA VAL A 78 0.63 5.44 -0.60
C VAL A 78 0.22 6.11 0.71
N GLY A 79 0.07 7.43 0.70
CA GLY A 79 -0.37 8.16 1.89
C GLY A 79 -1.74 7.71 2.39
N ASP A 80 -2.63 7.36 1.47
CA ASP A 80 -3.95 6.87 1.87
C ASP A 80 -3.83 5.58 2.67
N LEU A 81 -2.94 4.69 2.25
CA LEU A 81 -2.70 3.45 2.99
C LEU A 81 -2.06 3.74 4.34
N VAL A 82 -1.12 4.68 4.38
CA VAL A 82 -0.47 5.04 5.65
C VAL A 82 -1.52 5.52 6.65
N VAL A 83 -2.43 6.38 6.21
CA VAL A 83 -3.49 6.89 7.09
C VAL A 83 -4.39 5.74 7.56
N PHE A 84 -4.73 4.84 6.63
CA PHE A 84 -5.56 3.68 6.98
C PHE A 84 -4.90 2.83 8.06
N LEU A 85 -3.60 2.54 7.89
CA LEU A 85 -2.88 1.73 8.86
C LEU A 85 -2.77 2.42 10.20
N ASP A 86 -2.50 3.72 10.20
CA ASP A 86 -2.41 4.47 11.44
C ASP A 86 -3.74 4.44 12.20
N SER A 87 -4.85 4.47 11.48
CA SER A 87 -6.16 4.46 12.12
C SER A 87 -6.47 3.10 12.74
N LYS A 88 -5.84 2.03 12.26
CA LYS A 88 -6.06 0.69 12.80
C LYS A 88 -5.17 0.38 14.00
N GLU A 89 -4.16 1.17 14.21
CA GLU A 89 -3.16 0.87 15.25
C GLU A 89 -3.56 1.35 16.62
N LYS A 90 -4.67 1.98 16.76
CA LYS A 90 -5.05 2.55 18.05
C LYS A 90 -5.39 1.49 19.10
#